data_f98e0873e5b41a856084c3f98a45a367
#
_entry.id   f98e0873e5b41a856084c3f98a45a367
#
_cell.length_a   1.000
_cell.length_b   1.000
_cell.length_c   1.000
_cell.angle_alpha   90.00
_cell.angle_beta   90.00
_cell.angle_gamma   90.00
#
_symmetry.space_group_name_H-M   'P 1'
#
loop_
_entity.id
_entity.type
_entity.pdbx_description
1 polymer ?
#
loop_
_entity_poly.entity_id
_entity_poly.type
_entity_poly.pdbx_seq_one_letter_code
_entity_poly.pdbx_strand_id
1 'polypeptide(L)'
;MIKLSYDMKVYRQHLRELLQKTDNVVELGSHVGKSSELILYKLTTGTLISIDNSPEAIEPMERLSRYNDNFRFISGDVRLHETLEEVAKSIDRCDVLSIDLGGGYHPDTVFKVYYIWSSTLKPRDVLIRNQGLIDFVNSVHYDEDFESSEGWLESCGDQGIPPQIKEFSLWSDKIE
;
A
#
# COMPACT_ATOMS: atom_id res chain seq x y z
N MET A 1 0.41 -3.96 -12.39
CA MET A 1 -0.92 -4.63 -12.32
C MET A 1 -1.60 -4.32 -10.99
N ILE A 2 -2.95 -4.20 -10.96
CA ILE A 2 -3.73 -3.99 -9.72
C ILE A 2 -4.48 -5.28 -9.39
N LYS A 3 -4.32 -5.82 -8.18
CA LYS A 3 -5.07 -6.97 -7.67
C LYS A 3 -5.92 -6.59 -6.46
N LEU A 4 -7.21 -6.92 -6.52
CA LEU A 4 -8.16 -6.75 -5.43
C LEU A 4 -8.49 -8.10 -4.78
N SER A 5 -8.54 -8.14 -3.46
CA SER A 5 -9.04 -9.27 -2.69
C SER A 5 -9.66 -8.79 -1.37
N TYR A 6 -10.52 -9.60 -0.75
CA TYR A 6 -11.00 -9.36 0.61
C TYR A 6 -10.52 -10.45 1.57
N ASP A 7 -10.57 -11.72 1.13
CA ASP A 7 -10.09 -12.83 1.93
C ASP A 7 -8.57 -12.74 2.17
N MET A 8 -8.15 -12.80 3.43
CA MET A 8 -6.76 -12.67 3.83
C MET A 8 -5.85 -13.78 3.28
N LYS A 9 -6.38 -14.99 3.04
CA LYS A 9 -5.59 -16.09 2.46
C LYS A 9 -5.31 -15.81 0.98
N VAL A 10 -6.32 -15.33 0.26
CA VAL A 10 -6.19 -14.91 -1.15
C VAL A 10 -5.22 -13.73 -1.27
N TYR A 11 -5.36 -12.71 -0.42
CA TYR A 11 -4.44 -11.58 -0.37
C TYR A 11 -2.97 -12.01 -0.19
N ARG A 12 -2.71 -12.87 0.80
CA ARG A 12 -1.36 -13.39 1.05
C ARG A 12 -0.87 -14.36 -0.03
N GLN A 13 -1.78 -15.04 -0.72
CA GLN A 13 -1.42 -15.83 -1.90
C GLN A 13 -0.93 -14.92 -3.02
N HIS A 14 -1.64 -13.82 -3.31
CA HIS A 14 -1.20 -12.83 -4.29
C HIS A 14 0.17 -12.24 -3.96
N LEU A 15 0.45 -11.92 -2.69
CA LEU A 15 1.79 -11.50 -2.26
C LEU A 15 2.86 -12.54 -2.62
N ARG A 16 2.61 -13.83 -2.35
CA ARG A 16 3.56 -14.90 -2.68
C ARG A 16 3.81 -15.06 -4.19
N GLU A 17 2.79 -14.82 -5.00
CA GLU A 17 2.85 -15.00 -6.46
C GLU A 17 3.54 -13.82 -7.15
N LEU A 18 3.24 -12.59 -6.72
CA LEU A 18 3.74 -11.36 -7.37
C LEU A 18 5.16 -10.98 -6.96
N LEU A 19 5.51 -11.21 -5.70
CA LEU A 19 6.79 -10.76 -5.16
C LEU A 19 7.97 -11.46 -5.80
N GLN A 20 8.95 -10.64 -6.23
CA GLN A 20 10.26 -11.05 -6.69
C GLN A 20 11.30 -10.83 -5.56
N LYS A 21 12.39 -11.56 -5.59
CA LYS A 21 13.42 -11.52 -4.55
C LYS A 21 14.11 -10.16 -4.38
N THR A 22 14.06 -9.35 -5.42
CA THR A 22 14.74 -8.05 -5.52
C THR A 22 13.81 -6.86 -5.39
N ASP A 23 12.50 -7.09 -5.14
CA ASP A 23 11.50 -6.03 -5.09
C ASP A 23 11.71 -5.11 -3.90
N ASN A 24 11.52 -3.80 -4.12
CA ASN A 24 11.31 -2.83 -3.08
C ASN A 24 9.81 -2.69 -2.83
N VAL A 25 9.39 -3.05 -1.63
CA VAL A 25 8.00 -3.17 -1.24
C VAL A 25 7.62 -2.08 -0.24
N VAL A 26 6.48 -1.44 -0.46
CA VAL A 26 5.85 -0.56 0.52
C VAL A 26 4.54 -1.20 0.97
N GLU A 27 4.37 -1.39 2.27
CA GLU A 27 3.19 -1.99 2.89
C GLU A 27 2.46 -0.97 3.75
N LEU A 28 1.21 -0.67 3.40
CA LEU A 28 0.32 0.23 4.12
C LEU A 28 -0.69 -0.59 4.92
N GLY A 29 -0.60 -0.50 6.25
CA GLY A 29 -1.40 -1.31 7.17
C GLY A 29 -0.74 -2.67 7.45
N SER A 30 0.28 -2.67 8.29
CA SER A 30 1.04 -3.89 8.63
C SER A 30 0.51 -4.62 9.85
N HIS A 31 -0.22 -3.88 10.74
CA HIS A 31 -0.69 -4.40 12.02
C HIS A 31 0.45 -5.12 12.77
N VAL A 32 0.24 -6.35 13.23
CA VAL A 32 1.26 -7.14 13.95
C VAL A 32 2.27 -7.88 13.05
N GLY A 33 2.36 -7.52 11.76
CA GLY A 33 3.45 -7.94 10.86
C GLY A 33 3.32 -9.31 10.19
N LYS A 34 2.15 -9.97 10.24
CA LYS A 34 1.99 -11.30 9.62
C LYS A 34 2.17 -11.32 8.10
N SER A 35 1.80 -10.24 7.42
CA SER A 35 2.06 -10.09 5.98
C SER A 35 3.49 -9.61 5.73
N SER A 36 4.01 -8.72 6.60
CA SER A 36 5.40 -8.27 6.57
C SER A 36 6.40 -9.43 6.67
N GLU A 37 6.18 -10.38 7.60
CA GLU A 37 7.00 -11.59 7.71
C GLU A 37 7.01 -12.43 6.41
N LEU A 38 5.84 -12.56 5.77
CA LEU A 38 5.71 -13.26 4.49
C LEU A 38 6.49 -12.55 3.38
N ILE A 39 6.39 -11.21 3.32
CA ILE A 39 7.11 -10.39 2.34
C ILE A 39 8.61 -10.56 2.56
N LEU A 40 9.10 -10.38 3.78
CA LEU A 40 10.53 -10.52 4.13
C LEU A 40 11.08 -11.91 3.82
N TYR A 41 10.28 -12.97 4.03
CA TYR A 41 10.70 -14.33 3.66
C TYR A 41 10.94 -14.48 2.15
N LYS A 42 10.22 -13.71 1.33
CA LYS A 42 10.38 -13.73 -0.14
C LYS A 42 11.54 -12.89 -0.62
N LEU A 43 11.82 -11.77 0.04
CA LEU A 43 12.87 -10.85 -0.35
C LEU A 43 14.26 -11.42 0.01
N THR A 44 15.21 -11.27 -0.93
CA THR A 44 16.63 -11.67 -0.71
C THR A 44 17.54 -10.45 -0.70
N THR A 45 17.36 -9.56 -1.66
CA THR A 45 18.13 -8.31 -1.81
C THR A 45 17.20 -7.10 -1.92
N GLY A 46 15.90 -7.31 -2.02
CA GLY A 46 14.89 -6.27 -1.96
C GLY A 46 14.66 -5.76 -0.55
N THR A 47 13.91 -4.68 -0.44
CA THR A 47 13.63 -4.00 0.84
C THR A 47 12.13 -3.97 1.12
N LEU A 48 11.77 -3.87 2.39
CA LEU A 48 10.40 -3.66 2.84
C LEU A 48 10.33 -2.40 3.73
N ILE A 49 9.40 -1.50 3.41
CA ILE A 49 8.97 -0.43 4.31
C ILE A 49 7.51 -0.69 4.65
N SER A 50 7.21 -0.88 5.93
CA SER A 50 5.83 -1.06 6.43
C SER A 50 5.42 0.11 7.29
N ILE A 51 4.19 0.56 7.10
CA ILE A 51 3.60 1.70 7.80
C ILE A 51 2.33 1.27 8.52
N ASP A 52 2.20 1.65 9.77
CA ASP A 52 0.98 1.46 10.57
C ASP A 52 0.90 2.51 11.68
N ASN A 53 -0.30 2.98 12.01
CA ASN A 53 -0.52 3.94 13.09
C ASN A 53 -1.14 3.30 14.35
N SER A 54 -1.41 2.00 14.32
CA SER A 54 -2.01 1.31 15.48
C SER A 54 -0.97 1.06 16.58
N PRO A 55 -1.28 1.35 17.85
CA PRO A 55 -0.34 1.15 18.95
C PRO A 55 0.12 -0.31 19.10
N GLU A 56 -0.74 -1.26 18.77
CA GLU A 56 -0.42 -2.69 18.84
C GLU A 56 0.57 -3.16 17.77
N ALA A 57 0.81 -2.37 16.72
CA ALA A 57 1.80 -2.67 15.70
C ALA A 57 3.23 -2.36 16.16
N ILE A 58 3.41 -1.37 17.04
CA ILE A 58 4.75 -0.80 17.35
C ILE A 58 5.71 -1.87 17.82
N GLU A 59 5.42 -2.56 18.93
CA GLU A 59 6.36 -3.53 19.51
C GLU A 59 6.68 -4.70 18.59
N PRO A 60 5.70 -5.38 17.95
CA PRO A 60 5.99 -6.45 17.00
C PRO A 60 6.81 -6.00 15.79
N MET A 61 6.52 -4.83 15.23
CA MET A 61 7.19 -4.34 14.03
C MET A 61 8.60 -3.82 14.32
N GLU A 62 8.80 -3.15 15.45
CA GLU A 62 10.16 -2.80 15.90
C GLU A 62 11.02 -4.04 16.18
N ARG A 63 10.42 -5.08 16.77
CA ARG A 63 11.12 -6.36 16.96
C ARG A 63 11.50 -6.96 15.61
N LEU A 64 10.57 -6.99 14.63
CA LEU A 64 10.85 -7.50 13.29
C LEU A 64 11.99 -6.74 12.61
N SER A 65 12.04 -5.42 12.77
CA SER A 65 13.08 -4.54 12.23
C SER A 65 14.48 -4.83 12.80
N ARG A 66 14.56 -5.25 14.07
CA ARG A 66 15.87 -5.60 14.70
C ARG A 66 16.51 -6.86 14.13
N TYR A 67 15.74 -7.74 13.51
CA TYR A 67 16.19 -9.03 12.95
C TYR A 67 16.28 -9.06 11.43
N ASN A 68 15.92 -7.95 10.76
CA ASN A 68 15.91 -7.88 9.30
C ASN A 68 16.49 -6.54 8.84
N ASP A 69 17.73 -6.54 8.38
CA ASP A 69 18.43 -5.32 7.94
C ASP A 69 17.81 -4.67 6.71
N ASN A 70 17.03 -5.44 5.93
CA ASN A 70 16.30 -4.97 4.76
C ASN A 70 14.85 -4.56 5.06
N PHE A 71 14.52 -4.35 6.34
CA PHE A 71 13.20 -3.94 6.79
C PHE A 71 13.23 -2.62 7.57
N ARG A 72 12.30 -1.74 7.26
CA ARG A 72 12.04 -0.52 8.01
C ARG A 72 10.57 -0.43 8.40
N PHE A 73 10.29 -0.17 9.68
CA PHE A 73 8.97 0.17 10.17
C PHE A 73 8.85 1.68 10.41
N ILE A 74 7.73 2.26 9.97
CA ILE A 74 7.35 3.65 10.22
C ILE A 74 6.03 3.63 11.00
N SER A 75 6.06 4.08 12.25
CA SER A 75 4.84 4.35 13.01
C SER A 75 4.25 5.66 12.53
N GLY A 76 3.25 5.59 11.65
CA GLY A 76 2.68 6.78 11.01
C GLY A 76 1.35 6.51 10.33
N ASP A 77 0.60 7.58 10.10
CA ASP A 77 -0.67 7.52 9.40
C ASP A 77 -0.45 7.67 7.88
N VAL A 78 -0.84 6.66 7.13
CA VAL A 78 -0.72 6.62 5.65
C VAL A 78 -1.57 7.68 4.94
N ARG A 79 -2.47 8.33 5.65
CA ARG A 79 -3.32 9.42 5.15
C ARG A 79 -2.62 10.80 5.23
N LEU A 80 -1.46 10.89 5.86
CA LEU A 80 -0.74 12.13 6.07
C LEU A 80 0.36 12.33 5.03
N HIS A 81 0.52 13.59 4.63
CA HIS A 81 1.53 14.03 3.68
C HIS A 81 2.95 13.65 4.13
N GLU A 82 3.25 13.91 5.39
CA GLU A 82 4.55 13.70 5.99
C GLU A 82 4.98 12.23 5.89
N THR A 83 4.05 11.31 6.08
CA THR A 83 4.30 9.87 5.99
C THR A 83 4.67 9.45 4.56
N LEU A 84 3.91 9.92 3.57
CA LEU A 84 4.22 9.64 2.17
C LEU A 84 5.55 10.27 1.75
N GLU A 85 5.79 11.51 2.15
CA GLU A 85 7.03 12.24 1.83
C GLU A 85 8.25 11.54 2.44
N GLU A 86 8.15 11.05 3.66
CA GLU A 86 9.21 10.27 4.33
C GLU A 86 9.54 9.00 3.54
N VAL A 87 8.54 8.25 3.11
CA VAL A 87 8.73 7.04 2.31
C VAL A 87 9.31 7.37 0.94
N ALA A 88 8.73 8.35 0.22
CA ALA A 88 9.18 8.73 -1.12
C ALA A 88 10.64 9.22 -1.14
N LYS A 89 11.13 9.82 -0.04
CA LYS A 89 12.54 10.22 0.10
C LYS A 89 13.46 9.06 0.48
N SER A 90 12.93 7.97 0.98
CA SER A 90 13.73 6.83 1.49
C SER A 90 13.90 5.68 0.50
N ILE A 91 13.21 5.71 -0.62
CA ILE A 91 13.30 4.69 -1.68
C ILE A 91 13.48 5.33 -3.06
N ASP A 92 14.34 4.73 -3.87
CA ASP A 92 14.52 5.17 -5.27
C ASP A 92 13.42 4.64 -6.19
N ARG A 93 12.84 3.49 -5.84
CA ARG A 93 11.82 2.79 -6.62
C ARG A 93 10.93 1.95 -5.71
N CYS A 94 9.65 1.95 -5.98
CA CYS A 94 8.68 1.00 -5.41
C CYS A 94 8.27 -0.01 -6.50
N ASP A 95 8.48 -1.29 -6.27
CA ASP A 95 8.05 -2.33 -7.21
C ASP A 95 6.65 -2.84 -6.87
N VAL A 96 6.36 -3.00 -5.58
CA VAL A 96 5.07 -3.50 -5.10
C VAL A 96 4.55 -2.61 -3.98
N LEU A 97 3.31 -2.13 -4.14
CA LEU A 97 2.56 -1.43 -3.10
C LEU A 97 1.46 -2.35 -2.56
N SER A 98 1.51 -2.65 -1.27
CA SER A 98 0.58 -3.54 -0.57
C SER A 98 -0.30 -2.70 0.36
N ILE A 99 -1.65 -2.79 0.23
CA ILE A 99 -2.59 -1.94 0.96
C ILE A 99 -3.63 -2.81 1.67
N ASP A 100 -3.59 -2.83 3.01
CA ASP A 100 -4.56 -3.51 3.88
C ASP A 100 -4.96 -2.61 5.04
N LEU A 101 -5.83 -1.65 4.78
CA LEU A 101 -6.29 -0.66 5.74
C LEU A 101 -7.68 -0.99 6.28
N GLY A 102 -7.92 -0.65 7.56
CA GLY A 102 -9.23 -0.71 8.18
C GLY A 102 -9.90 -2.09 8.12
N GLY A 103 -9.11 -3.18 8.16
CA GLY A 103 -9.62 -4.54 8.11
C GLY A 103 -10.28 -4.95 6.79
N GLY A 104 -10.05 -4.19 5.72
CA GLY A 104 -10.63 -4.44 4.39
C GLY A 104 -11.96 -3.71 4.13
N TYR A 105 -12.30 -2.76 4.98
CA TYR A 105 -13.44 -1.85 4.84
C TYR A 105 -12.99 -0.44 4.44
N HIS A 106 -13.91 0.54 4.46
CA HIS A 106 -13.64 1.95 4.13
C HIS A 106 -13.07 2.13 2.70
N PRO A 107 -13.84 1.76 1.65
CA PRO A 107 -13.38 1.83 0.27
C PRO A 107 -13.00 3.23 -0.20
N ASP A 108 -13.65 4.27 0.34
CA ASP A 108 -13.35 5.69 0.14
C ASP A 108 -11.93 6.04 0.55
N THR A 109 -11.56 5.68 1.78
CA THR A 109 -10.20 5.89 2.32
C THR A 109 -9.17 5.07 1.56
N VAL A 110 -9.45 3.78 1.35
CA VAL A 110 -8.52 2.87 0.67
C VAL A 110 -8.25 3.31 -0.76
N PHE A 111 -9.29 3.72 -1.52
CA PHE A 111 -9.11 4.20 -2.88
C PHE A 111 -8.32 5.51 -2.93
N LYS A 112 -8.59 6.46 -2.01
CA LYS A 112 -7.86 7.73 -1.95
C LYS A 112 -6.39 7.53 -1.59
N VAL A 113 -6.10 6.67 -0.61
CA VAL A 113 -4.71 6.28 -0.27
C VAL A 113 -4.05 5.61 -1.46
N TYR A 114 -4.71 4.60 -2.06
CA TYR A 114 -4.21 3.94 -3.26
C TYR A 114 -3.84 4.95 -4.36
N TYR A 115 -4.77 5.84 -4.70
CA TYR A 115 -4.59 6.83 -5.75
C TYR A 115 -3.36 7.72 -5.50
N ILE A 116 -3.25 8.29 -4.30
CA ILE A 116 -2.16 9.21 -3.93
C ILE A 116 -0.82 8.47 -3.88
N TRP A 117 -0.76 7.34 -3.18
CA TRP A 117 0.48 6.59 -3.03
C TRP A 117 0.95 5.97 -4.34
N SER A 118 0.05 5.40 -5.12
CA SER A 118 0.42 4.77 -6.39
C SER A 118 0.86 5.79 -7.45
N SER A 119 0.19 6.94 -7.55
CA SER A 119 0.59 8.01 -8.49
C SER A 119 1.94 8.63 -8.11
N THR A 120 2.30 8.64 -6.83
CA THR A 120 3.59 9.14 -6.35
C THR A 120 4.71 8.14 -6.55
N LEU A 121 4.50 6.88 -6.15
CA LEU A 121 5.54 5.83 -6.16
C LEU A 121 5.62 5.04 -7.47
N LYS A 122 4.59 5.08 -8.30
CA LYS A 122 4.46 4.39 -9.60
C LYS A 122 4.86 2.91 -9.54
N PRO A 123 4.25 2.11 -8.67
CA PRO A 123 4.62 0.71 -8.50
C PRO A 123 4.24 -0.12 -9.73
N ARG A 124 5.05 -1.13 -10.04
CA ARG A 124 4.73 -2.17 -11.05
C ARG A 124 3.43 -2.90 -10.68
N ASP A 125 3.28 -3.27 -9.42
CA ASP A 125 2.12 -4.00 -8.93
C ASP A 125 1.55 -3.36 -7.66
N VAL A 126 0.21 -3.39 -7.54
CA VAL A 126 -0.50 -3.03 -6.31
C VAL A 126 -1.42 -4.16 -5.88
N LEU A 127 -1.37 -4.50 -4.61
CA LEU A 127 -2.33 -5.39 -3.97
C LEU A 127 -3.18 -4.59 -3.01
N ILE A 128 -4.49 -4.71 -3.14
CA ILE A 128 -5.44 -4.02 -2.25
C ILE A 128 -6.36 -5.05 -1.61
N ARG A 129 -6.48 -5.00 -0.29
CA ARG A 129 -7.48 -5.76 0.45
C ARG A 129 -8.64 -4.85 0.81
N ASN A 130 -9.77 -4.97 0.08
CA ASN A 130 -10.97 -4.18 0.37
C ASN A 130 -12.22 -4.80 -0.25
N GLN A 131 -13.26 -5.01 0.57
CA GLN A 131 -14.53 -5.57 0.11
C GLN A 131 -15.32 -4.58 -0.76
N GLY A 132 -15.43 -3.33 -0.32
CA GLY A 132 -16.24 -2.33 -1.01
C GLY A 132 -15.73 -2.00 -2.42
N LEU A 133 -14.40 -2.03 -2.62
CA LEU A 133 -13.82 -1.85 -3.97
C LEU A 133 -14.12 -3.05 -4.87
N ILE A 134 -14.14 -4.28 -4.34
CA ILE A 134 -14.58 -5.47 -5.10
C ILE A 134 -16.04 -5.32 -5.50
N ASP A 135 -16.92 -4.95 -4.56
CA ASP A 135 -18.34 -4.74 -4.83
C ASP A 135 -18.54 -3.65 -5.87
N PHE A 136 -17.78 -2.56 -5.79
CA PHE A 136 -17.82 -1.49 -6.78
C PHE A 136 -17.45 -1.99 -8.17
N VAL A 137 -16.29 -2.64 -8.33
CA VAL A 137 -15.82 -3.14 -9.64
C VAL A 137 -16.81 -4.14 -10.26
N ASN A 138 -17.38 -5.03 -9.42
CA ASN A 138 -18.37 -6.02 -9.88
C ASN A 138 -19.73 -5.40 -10.26
N SER A 139 -19.99 -4.18 -9.82
CA SER A 139 -21.25 -3.46 -10.11
C SER A 139 -21.13 -2.48 -11.28
N VAL A 140 -19.94 -2.26 -11.80
CA VAL A 140 -19.69 -1.29 -12.87
C VAL A 140 -20.00 -1.89 -14.23
N HIS A 141 -20.75 -1.14 -15.05
CA HIS A 141 -20.80 -1.29 -16.49
C HIS A 141 -20.05 -0.13 -17.13
N TYR A 142 -19.13 -0.43 -18.03
CA TYR A 142 -18.36 0.57 -18.75
C TYR A 142 -18.46 0.33 -20.25
N ASP A 143 -18.60 1.44 -21.00
CA ASP A 143 -18.78 1.43 -22.45
C ASP A 143 -17.48 1.69 -23.21
N GLU A 144 -16.41 2.01 -22.49
CA GLU A 144 -15.09 2.31 -23.03
C GLU A 144 -14.03 1.51 -22.30
N ASP A 145 -13.06 0.96 -23.04
CA ASP A 145 -11.95 0.20 -22.46
C ASP A 145 -10.79 1.16 -22.14
N PHE A 146 -10.49 1.28 -20.84
CA PHE A 146 -9.28 1.93 -20.33
C PHE A 146 -8.48 0.91 -19.53
N GLU A 147 -7.26 0.64 -19.95
CA GLU A 147 -6.37 -0.29 -19.27
C GLU A 147 -5.12 0.42 -18.76
N SER A 148 -4.74 0.10 -17.53
CA SER A 148 -3.42 0.39 -16.99
C SER A 148 -2.63 -0.91 -16.86
N SER A 149 -1.44 -0.96 -17.42
CA SER A 149 -0.56 -2.14 -17.36
C SER A 149 0.18 -2.23 -16.03
N GLU A 150 0.36 -1.10 -15.36
CA GLU A 150 1.10 -0.94 -14.12
C GLU A 150 0.18 -0.98 -12.88
N GLY A 151 0.76 -0.84 -11.70
CA GLY A 151 0.04 -0.78 -10.43
C GLY A 151 -0.59 0.59 -10.11
N TRP A 152 -0.54 1.55 -11.01
CA TRP A 152 -1.11 2.89 -10.87
C TRP A 152 -1.98 3.24 -12.07
N LEU A 153 -2.86 4.23 -11.89
CA LEU A 153 -3.76 4.67 -12.96
C LEU A 153 -3.02 5.62 -13.90
N GLU A 154 -2.60 5.15 -15.05
CA GLU A 154 -1.81 5.91 -16.03
C GLU A 154 -2.54 7.17 -16.52
N SER A 155 -3.88 7.16 -16.50
CA SER A 155 -4.70 8.36 -16.77
C SER A 155 -4.47 9.53 -15.80
N CYS A 156 -3.86 9.28 -14.62
CA CYS A 156 -3.53 10.32 -13.65
C CYS A 156 -2.33 11.21 -14.06
N GLY A 157 -1.53 10.74 -15.03
CA GLY A 157 -0.34 11.45 -15.49
C GLY A 157 0.82 11.46 -14.47
N ASP A 158 1.88 12.16 -14.82
CA ASP A 158 3.07 12.30 -14.00
C ASP A 158 3.03 13.62 -13.21
N GLN A 159 2.43 13.60 -12.03
CA GLN A 159 2.22 14.78 -11.22
C GLN A 159 3.12 14.87 -9.98
N GLY A 160 3.98 13.86 -9.75
CA GLY A 160 4.76 13.77 -8.52
C GLY A 160 3.85 13.62 -7.28
N ILE A 161 4.24 14.22 -6.15
CA ILE A 161 3.40 14.27 -4.95
C ILE A 161 2.26 15.28 -5.22
N PRO A 162 1.00 14.84 -5.32
CA PRO A 162 -0.09 15.70 -5.73
C PRO A 162 -0.38 16.80 -4.69
N PRO A 163 -0.75 18.01 -5.11
CA PRO A 163 -1.21 19.06 -4.20
C PRO A 163 -2.40 18.65 -3.33
N GLN A 164 -3.23 17.72 -3.81
CA GLN A 164 -4.38 17.17 -3.12
C GLN A 164 -4.05 16.48 -1.78
N ILE A 165 -2.79 16.20 -1.54
CA ILE A 165 -2.38 15.61 -0.26
C ILE A 165 -2.70 16.52 0.94
N LYS A 166 -2.74 17.83 0.73
CA LYS A 166 -3.20 18.80 1.75
C LYS A 166 -4.69 18.64 2.06
N GLU A 167 -5.50 18.42 1.02
CA GLU A 167 -6.93 18.12 1.19
C GLU A 167 -7.13 16.78 1.90
N PHE A 168 -6.26 15.82 1.63
CA PHE A 168 -6.30 14.52 2.27
C PHE A 168 -6.02 14.60 3.77
N SER A 169 -5.04 15.39 4.18
CA SER A 169 -4.77 15.69 5.59
C SER A 169 -5.99 16.31 6.28
N LEU A 170 -6.59 17.34 5.67
CA LEU A 170 -7.80 17.99 6.20
C LEU A 170 -8.99 17.03 6.28
N TRP A 171 -9.11 16.12 5.35
CA TRP A 171 -10.17 15.11 5.35
C TRP A 171 -9.96 14.07 6.46
N SER A 172 -8.72 13.68 6.74
CA SER A 172 -8.41 12.73 7.83
C SER A 172 -8.75 13.28 9.21
N ASP A 173 -8.62 14.59 9.43
CA ASP A 173 -8.93 15.26 10.70
C ASP A 173 -10.45 15.29 11.00
N LYS A 174 -11.29 14.99 10.03
CA LYS A 174 -12.75 14.97 10.17
C LYS A 174 -13.35 13.59 10.43
N ILE A 175 -12.52 12.55 10.50
CA ILE A 175 -12.95 11.15 10.62
C ILE A 175 -12.68 10.61 12.04
N GLU A 176 -12.49 11.47 13.02
CA GLU A 176 -12.46 11.08 14.44
C GLU A 176 -13.84 10.63 14.96
#